data_49c5f1da38b122cc1657d235210066cb
#
_entry.id   49c5f1da38b122cc1657d235210066cb
#
_cell.length_a   1.000
_cell.length_b   1.000
_cell.length_c   1.000
_cell.angle_alpha   90.00
_cell.angle_beta   90.00
_cell.angle_gamma   90.00
#
_symmetry.space_group_name_H-M   'P 1'
#
loop_
_entity.id
_entity.type
_entity.pdbx_description
1 polymer ?
#
loop_
_entity_poly.entity_id
_entity_poly.type
_entity_poly.pdbx_seq_one_letter_code
_entity_poly.pdbx_strand_id
1 'polypeptide(L)'
;LHRDSPLIDIRWLTSPATLHFAGAILLMRIVLAEQTVGASNFFQALGIQNEQTLPLYGIILCAILAGGVTCALLLRPGRENWFYGTALACVALGAWLDSGATSQTRPHDIWLSQALVAYGSGLFLPAAMAQGMGSAIVRGPLYILSFITVFLFTQSIGGLLGSAIFGTFITLRTSFH
;
A
#
# COMPACT_ATOMS: atom_id res chain seq x y z
N LEU A 1 -21.70 16.98 32.66
CA LEU A 1 -21.12 15.74 32.07
C LEU A 1 -19.65 16.01 31.78
N HIS A 2 -18.81 15.86 32.81
CA HIS A 2 -17.34 15.95 32.67
C HIS A 2 -16.88 14.63 32.09
N ARG A 3 -16.45 14.65 30.84
CA ARG A 3 -15.86 13.50 30.16
C ARG A 3 -14.36 13.64 30.27
N ASP A 4 -13.79 13.08 31.33
CA ASP A 4 -12.35 13.14 31.65
C ASP A 4 -11.49 12.19 30.80
N SER A 5 -12.05 11.57 29.78
CA SER A 5 -11.29 10.72 28.86
C SER A 5 -11.21 11.38 27.47
N PRO A 6 -10.02 11.73 26.97
CA PRO A 6 -9.87 12.22 25.61
C PRO A 6 -10.33 11.14 24.63
N LEU A 7 -11.01 11.54 23.54
CA LEU A 7 -11.50 10.65 22.49
C LEU A 7 -10.36 9.88 21.80
N ILE A 8 -9.15 10.41 21.88
CA ILE A 8 -7.93 9.83 21.28
C ILE A 8 -6.84 9.84 22.34
N ASP A 9 -6.22 8.70 22.61
CA ASP A 9 -5.09 8.58 23.52
C ASP A 9 -3.79 8.97 22.81
N ILE A 10 -3.33 10.21 23.02
CA ILE A 10 -2.10 10.75 22.41
C ILE A 10 -0.86 9.96 22.87
N ARG A 11 -0.83 9.48 24.09
CA ARG A 11 0.29 8.69 24.63
C ARG A 11 0.47 7.37 23.89
N TRP A 12 -0.64 6.73 23.57
CA TRP A 12 -0.62 5.51 22.78
C TRP A 12 -0.23 5.80 21.32
N LEU A 13 -0.72 6.91 20.77
CA LEU A 13 -0.38 7.35 19.41
C LEU A 13 1.12 7.56 19.21
N THR A 14 1.78 8.16 20.20
CA THR A 14 3.22 8.46 20.18
C THR A 14 4.09 7.29 20.67
N SER A 15 3.49 6.15 20.98
CA SER A 15 4.27 4.98 21.38
C SER A 15 5.15 4.50 20.21
N PRO A 16 6.40 4.04 20.46
CA PRO A 16 7.30 3.58 19.41
C PRO A 16 6.67 2.48 18.53
N ALA A 17 5.90 1.58 19.12
CA ALA A 17 5.21 0.51 18.39
C ALA A 17 4.19 1.06 17.39
N THR A 18 3.37 2.03 17.80
CA THR A 18 2.37 2.68 16.92
C THR A 18 3.05 3.49 15.83
N LEU A 19 4.14 4.20 16.14
CA LEU A 19 4.89 4.99 15.15
C LEU A 19 5.57 4.08 14.10
N HIS A 20 6.18 2.97 14.50
CA HIS A 20 6.74 2.01 13.55
C HIS A 20 5.67 1.40 12.65
N PHE A 21 4.52 1.04 13.24
CA PHE A 21 3.39 0.52 12.49
C PHE A 21 2.83 1.54 11.48
N ALA A 22 2.58 2.77 11.92
CA ALA A 22 2.13 3.85 11.05
C ALA A 22 3.14 4.16 9.94
N GLY A 23 4.44 4.18 10.28
CA GLY A 23 5.52 4.35 9.31
C GLY A 23 5.56 3.26 8.24
N ALA A 24 5.38 2.00 8.63
CA ALA A 24 5.32 0.88 7.68
C ALA A 24 4.12 0.99 6.73
N ILE A 25 2.94 1.36 7.25
CA ILE A 25 1.75 1.58 6.42
C ILE A 25 1.96 2.78 5.48
N LEU A 26 2.53 3.88 5.98
CA LEU A 26 2.82 5.07 5.18
C LEU A 26 3.74 4.72 4.01
N LEU A 27 4.87 4.06 4.28
CA LEU A 27 5.82 3.65 3.25
C LEU A 27 5.17 2.72 2.23
N MET A 28 4.41 1.73 2.70
CA MET A 28 3.69 0.82 1.81
C MET A 28 2.69 1.58 0.91
N ARG A 29 1.96 2.55 1.44
CA ARG A 29 1.03 3.38 0.65
C ARG A 29 1.72 4.28 -0.35
N ILE A 30 2.90 4.80 -0.03
CA ILE A 30 3.73 5.56 -0.98
C ILE A 30 4.13 4.64 -2.15
N VAL A 31 4.62 3.43 -1.86
CA VAL A 31 5.01 2.47 -2.90
C VAL A 31 3.83 2.08 -3.77
N LEU A 32 2.65 1.86 -3.19
CA LEU A 32 1.44 1.51 -3.94
C LEU A 32 0.90 2.64 -4.82
N ALA A 33 1.26 3.89 -4.56
CA ALA A 33 0.92 5.00 -5.43
C ALA A 33 1.63 4.90 -6.79
N GLU A 34 2.72 4.14 -6.88
CA GLU A 34 3.36 3.82 -8.16
C GLU A 34 2.37 3.11 -9.11
N GLN A 35 1.61 2.12 -8.64
CA GLN A 35 0.65 1.39 -9.48
C GLN A 35 -0.50 2.28 -9.99
N THR A 36 -0.98 3.21 -9.18
CA THR A 36 -2.15 4.02 -9.49
C THR A 36 -1.81 5.29 -10.26
N VAL A 37 -0.72 5.95 -9.91
CA VAL A 37 -0.30 7.23 -10.49
C VAL A 37 0.95 7.07 -11.36
N GLY A 38 1.95 6.33 -10.87
CA GLY A 38 3.21 6.12 -11.58
C GLY A 38 3.00 5.41 -12.90
N ALA A 39 2.45 4.21 -12.89
CA ALA A 39 2.22 3.41 -14.10
C ALA A 39 1.22 4.09 -15.05
N SER A 40 0.14 4.69 -14.53
CA SER A 40 -0.84 5.41 -15.35
C SER A 40 -0.21 6.60 -16.09
N ASN A 41 0.50 7.46 -15.38
CA ASN A 41 1.13 8.64 -15.98
C ASN A 41 2.26 8.24 -16.93
N PHE A 42 2.99 7.17 -16.63
CA PHE A 42 4.01 6.64 -17.51
C PHE A 42 3.43 6.22 -18.87
N PHE A 43 2.35 5.42 -18.87
CA PHE A 43 1.72 4.99 -20.11
C PHE A 43 1.05 6.14 -20.87
N GLN A 44 0.45 7.09 -20.18
CA GLN A 44 -0.11 8.29 -20.80
C GLN A 44 0.99 9.14 -21.47
N ALA A 45 2.15 9.29 -20.82
CA ALA A 45 3.30 9.99 -21.41
C ALA A 45 3.84 9.29 -22.66
N LEU A 46 3.69 7.96 -22.77
CA LEU A 46 4.00 7.18 -23.97
C LEU A 46 2.90 7.22 -25.05
N GLY A 47 1.79 7.94 -24.82
CA GLY A 47 0.65 8.02 -25.75
C GLY A 47 -0.23 6.77 -25.74
N ILE A 48 -0.11 5.89 -24.75
CA ILE A 48 -0.93 4.68 -24.62
C ILE A 48 -2.28 5.07 -24.02
N GLN A 49 -3.36 4.69 -24.70
CA GLN A 49 -4.71 5.02 -24.27
C GLN A 49 -5.17 4.14 -23.11
N ASN A 50 -6.10 4.64 -22.30
CA ASN A 50 -6.65 3.93 -21.15
C ASN A 50 -7.25 2.57 -21.49
N GLU A 51 -7.81 2.40 -22.69
CA GLU A 51 -8.37 1.13 -23.14
C GLU A 51 -7.30 0.01 -23.24
N GLN A 52 -6.08 0.38 -23.60
CA GLN A 52 -4.96 -0.55 -23.72
C GLN A 52 -4.38 -0.97 -22.37
N THR A 53 -4.63 -0.18 -21.32
CA THR A 53 -4.21 -0.48 -19.93
C THR A 53 -5.27 -1.23 -19.13
N LEU A 54 -6.49 -1.38 -19.65
CA LEU A 54 -7.59 -2.08 -18.98
C LEU A 54 -7.23 -3.51 -18.52
N PRO A 55 -6.57 -4.36 -19.35
CA PRO A 55 -6.16 -5.70 -18.91
C PRO A 55 -5.18 -5.66 -17.73
N LEU A 56 -4.28 -4.67 -17.69
CA LEU A 56 -3.33 -4.48 -16.60
C LEU A 56 -4.07 -4.20 -15.27
N TYR A 57 -5.06 -3.31 -15.28
CA TYR A 57 -5.86 -3.04 -14.09
C TYR A 57 -6.67 -4.26 -13.64
N GLY A 58 -7.13 -5.07 -14.59
CA GLY A 58 -7.78 -6.35 -14.29
C GLY A 58 -6.85 -7.31 -13.54
N ILE A 59 -5.60 -7.42 -13.99
CA ILE A 59 -4.58 -8.25 -13.34
C ILE A 59 -4.25 -7.73 -11.95
N ILE A 60 -4.06 -6.42 -11.80
CA ILE A 60 -3.83 -5.78 -10.50
C ILE A 60 -4.97 -6.10 -9.53
N LEU A 61 -6.23 -5.94 -9.97
CA LEU A 61 -7.39 -6.23 -9.15
C LEU A 61 -7.43 -7.70 -8.71
N CYS A 62 -7.25 -8.63 -9.65
CA CYS A 62 -7.23 -10.06 -9.34
C CYS A 62 -6.10 -10.40 -8.37
N ALA A 63 -4.93 -9.82 -8.53
CA ALA A 63 -3.78 -10.07 -7.67
C ALA A 63 -4.00 -9.52 -6.24
N ILE A 64 -4.57 -8.32 -6.09
CA ILE A 64 -4.93 -7.76 -4.77
C ILE A 64 -5.95 -8.66 -4.08
N LEU A 65 -7.00 -9.09 -4.79
CA LEU A 65 -8.02 -9.97 -4.24
C LEU A 65 -7.42 -11.32 -3.83
N ALA A 66 -6.56 -11.91 -4.68
CA ALA A 66 -5.86 -13.15 -4.36
C ALA A 66 -4.99 -13.01 -3.09
N GLY A 67 -4.25 -11.89 -2.96
CA GLY A 67 -3.47 -11.58 -1.75
C GLY A 67 -4.35 -11.46 -0.51
N GLY A 68 -5.47 -10.73 -0.61
CA GLY A 68 -6.45 -10.58 0.47
C GLY A 68 -7.07 -11.91 0.90
N VAL A 69 -7.48 -12.74 -0.06
CA VAL A 69 -8.02 -14.09 0.20
C VAL A 69 -6.96 -14.97 0.85
N THR A 70 -5.73 -14.96 0.33
CA THR A 70 -4.61 -15.71 0.93
C THR A 70 -4.37 -15.29 2.38
N CYS A 71 -4.38 -13.97 2.64
CA CYS A 71 -4.28 -13.46 4.00
C CYS A 71 -5.44 -13.94 4.87
N ALA A 72 -6.69 -13.81 4.42
CA ALA A 72 -7.87 -14.20 5.18
C ALA A 72 -7.89 -15.68 5.53
N LEU A 73 -7.42 -16.55 4.65
CA LEU A 73 -7.44 -18.00 4.85
C LEU A 73 -6.27 -18.52 5.71
N LEU A 74 -5.10 -17.90 5.59
CA LEU A 74 -3.85 -18.41 6.16
C LEU A 74 -3.33 -17.60 7.36
N LEU A 75 -3.83 -16.38 7.57
CA LEU A 75 -3.38 -15.54 8.69
C LEU A 75 -3.82 -16.20 10.01
N ARG A 76 -2.84 -16.46 10.85
CA ARG A 76 -3.03 -16.97 12.21
C ARG A 76 -2.30 -16.07 13.19
N PRO A 77 -2.81 -15.90 14.42
CA PRO A 77 -2.11 -15.16 15.46
C PRO A 77 -0.67 -15.66 15.66
N GLY A 78 0.29 -14.75 15.67
CA GLY A 78 1.71 -15.05 15.79
C GLY A 78 2.45 -15.33 14.46
N ARG A 79 1.75 -15.34 13.32
CA ARG A 79 2.36 -15.54 11.99
C ARG A 79 2.40 -14.28 11.13
N GLU A 80 2.04 -13.14 11.67
CA GLU A 80 1.95 -11.86 10.97
C GLU A 80 3.28 -11.48 10.30
N ASN A 81 4.39 -11.75 10.96
CA ASN A 81 5.73 -11.45 10.43
C ASN A 81 6.04 -12.17 9.11
N TRP A 82 5.54 -13.39 8.92
CA TRP A 82 5.69 -14.11 7.67
C TRP A 82 4.93 -13.43 6.52
N PHE A 83 3.72 -12.92 6.81
CA PHE A 83 2.94 -12.18 5.83
C PHE A 83 3.62 -10.87 5.46
N TYR A 84 4.18 -10.14 6.43
CA TYR A 84 4.96 -8.94 6.15
C TYR A 84 6.20 -9.24 5.32
N GLY A 85 6.96 -10.26 5.67
CA GLY A 85 8.14 -10.68 4.92
C GLY A 85 7.82 -11.06 3.48
N THR A 86 6.77 -11.88 3.28
CA THR A 86 6.32 -12.30 1.95
C THR A 86 5.80 -11.11 1.14
N ALA A 87 5.01 -10.24 1.76
CA ALA A 87 4.47 -9.05 1.11
C ALA A 87 5.59 -8.11 0.65
N LEU A 88 6.56 -7.82 1.51
CA LEU A 88 7.72 -7.00 1.18
C LEU A 88 8.59 -7.63 0.09
N ALA A 89 8.79 -8.94 0.13
CA ALA A 89 9.52 -9.65 -0.91
C ALA A 89 8.81 -9.55 -2.28
N CYS A 90 7.48 -9.72 -2.31
CA CYS A 90 6.70 -9.56 -3.53
C CYS A 90 6.80 -8.13 -4.09
N VAL A 91 6.66 -7.12 -3.23
CA VAL A 91 6.76 -5.71 -3.62
C VAL A 91 8.17 -5.38 -4.12
N ALA A 92 9.22 -5.83 -3.42
CA ALA A 92 10.60 -5.59 -3.81
C ALA A 92 10.94 -6.26 -5.15
N LEU A 93 10.50 -7.50 -5.36
CA LEU A 93 10.68 -8.20 -6.64
C LEU A 93 9.92 -7.52 -7.78
N GLY A 94 8.68 -7.10 -7.55
CA GLY A 94 7.91 -6.36 -8.54
C GLY A 94 8.58 -5.04 -8.90
N ALA A 95 9.00 -4.24 -7.92
CA ALA A 95 9.70 -2.99 -8.15
C ALA A 95 11.06 -3.20 -8.88
N TRP A 96 11.77 -4.27 -8.56
CA TRP A 96 13.02 -4.62 -9.25
C TRP A 96 12.78 -4.97 -10.72
N LEU A 97 11.74 -5.73 -11.01
CA LEU A 97 11.35 -6.04 -12.40
C LEU A 97 10.98 -4.77 -13.18
N ASP A 98 10.23 -3.85 -12.55
CA ASP A 98 9.85 -2.58 -13.17
C ASP A 98 11.03 -1.62 -13.36
N SER A 99 12.13 -1.79 -12.64
CA SER A 99 13.32 -0.97 -12.82
C SER A 99 13.94 -1.08 -14.22
N GLY A 100 13.64 -2.15 -14.94
CA GLY A 100 14.03 -2.36 -16.34
C GLY A 100 13.10 -1.72 -17.38
N ALA A 101 12.04 -1.02 -16.96
CA ALA A 101 11.09 -0.40 -17.87
C ALA A 101 11.72 0.73 -18.67
N THR A 102 11.46 0.76 -19.99
CA THR A 102 11.99 1.73 -20.96
C THR A 102 10.85 2.39 -21.73
N SER A 103 11.18 3.35 -22.60
CA SER A 103 10.21 3.98 -23.52
C SER A 103 9.54 2.99 -24.49
N GLN A 104 10.06 1.78 -24.64
CA GLN A 104 9.49 0.72 -25.47
C GLN A 104 8.62 -0.26 -24.68
N THR A 105 8.56 -0.14 -23.35
CA THR A 105 7.79 -1.01 -22.48
C THR A 105 6.28 -0.83 -22.76
N ARG A 106 5.61 -1.95 -22.98
CA ARG A 106 4.16 -2.01 -23.19
C ARG A 106 3.45 -2.49 -21.92
N PRO A 107 2.13 -2.24 -21.76
CA PRO A 107 1.39 -2.67 -20.59
C PRO A 107 1.53 -4.17 -20.25
N HIS A 108 1.67 -5.03 -21.26
CA HIS A 108 1.80 -6.49 -21.02
C HIS A 108 3.18 -6.89 -20.47
N ASP A 109 4.22 -6.09 -20.69
CA ASP A 109 5.57 -6.40 -20.24
C ASP A 109 5.70 -6.28 -18.73
N ILE A 110 4.84 -5.45 -18.08
CA ILE A 110 4.85 -5.23 -16.64
C ILE A 110 3.73 -5.98 -15.90
N TRP A 111 3.00 -6.89 -16.55
CA TRP A 111 1.92 -7.63 -15.89
C TRP A 111 2.39 -8.40 -14.66
N LEU A 112 3.52 -9.07 -14.77
CA LEU A 112 4.07 -9.87 -13.68
C LEU A 112 4.53 -9.00 -12.51
N SER A 113 5.24 -7.93 -12.77
CA SER A 113 5.74 -7.01 -11.75
C SER A 113 4.59 -6.34 -11.01
N GLN A 114 3.61 -5.82 -11.76
CA GLN A 114 2.44 -5.18 -11.19
C GLN A 114 1.54 -6.17 -10.42
N ALA A 115 1.43 -7.41 -10.89
CA ALA A 115 0.74 -8.47 -10.15
C ALA A 115 1.45 -8.81 -8.83
N LEU A 116 2.78 -8.86 -8.81
CA LEU A 116 3.56 -9.11 -7.59
C LEU A 116 3.38 -7.97 -6.56
N VAL A 117 3.48 -6.72 -6.99
CA VAL A 117 3.26 -5.56 -6.12
C VAL A 117 1.83 -5.56 -5.58
N ALA A 118 0.85 -5.83 -6.45
CA ALA A 118 -0.56 -5.88 -6.08
C ALA A 118 -0.86 -7.02 -5.09
N TYR A 119 -0.33 -8.22 -5.35
CA TYR A 119 -0.47 -9.36 -4.44
C TYR A 119 0.17 -9.08 -3.08
N GLY A 120 1.39 -8.53 -3.06
CA GLY A 120 2.07 -8.12 -1.84
C GLY A 120 1.26 -7.11 -1.03
N SER A 121 0.61 -6.14 -1.69
CA SER A 121 -0.27 -5.18 -1.02
C SER A 121 -1.51 -5.84 -0.42
N GLY A 122 -2.10 -6.78 -1.16
CA GLY A 122 -3.24 -7.57 -0.71
C GLY A 122 -2.92 -8.46 0.50
N LEU A 123 -1.66 -8.87 0.67
CA LEU A 123 -1.18 -9.57 1.87
C LEU A 123 -0.92 -8.60 3.03
N PHE A 124 -0.24 -7.49 2.77
CA PHE A 124 0.26 -6.57 3.80
C PHE A 124 -0.87 -5.84 4.53
N LEU A 125 -1.76 -5.18 3.78
CA LEU A 125 -2.75 -4.29 4.38
C LEU A 125 -3.75 -5.01 5.30
N PRO A 126 -4.36 -6.15 4.91
CA PRO A 126 -5.24 -6.89 5.81
C PRO A 126 -4.49 -7.47 7.02
N ALA A 127 -3.26 -7.95 6.85
CA ALA A 127 -2.46 -8.45 7.97
C ALA A 127 -2.15 -7.33 8.98
N ALA A 128 -1.76 -6.15 8.48
CA ALA A 128 -1.51 -4.98 9.31
C ALA A 128 -2.78 -4.53 10.05
N MET A 129 -3.91 -4.50 9.36
CA MET A 129 -5.19 -4.14 9.96
C MET A 129 -5.60 -5.15 11.05
N ALA A 130 -5.45 -6.45 10.78
CA ALA A 130 -5.79 -7.50 11.75
C ALA A 130 -4.92 -7.41 13.01
N GLN A 131 -3.62 -7.22 12.88
CA GLN A 131 -2.68 -7.07 14.00
C GLN A 131 -2.98 -5.80 14.82
N GLY A 132 -3.15 -4.67 14.14
CA GLY A 132 -3.42 -3.39 14.80
C GLY A 132 -4.77 -3.39 15.51
N MET A 133 -5.81 -3.89 14.84
CA MET A 133 -7.14 -4.03 15.43
C MET A 133 -7.15 -5.02 16.62
N GLY A 134 -6.46 -6.16 16.48
CA GLY A 134 -6.33 -7.13 17.57
C GLY A 134 -5.68 -6.51 18.81
N SER A 135 -4.62 -5.74 18.63
CA SER A 135 -3.95 -5.04 19.75
C SER A 135 -4.82 -3.94 20.38
N ALA A 136 -5.67 -3.29 19.60
CA ALA A 136 -6.59 -2.26 20.07
C ALA A 136 -7.77 -2.85 20.84
N ILE A 137 -8.35 -3.96 20.37
CA ILE A 137 -9.47 -4.66 21.02
C ILE A 137 -9.12 -5.07 22.46
N VAL A 138 -7.92 -5.64 22.65
CA VAL A 138 -7.46 -6.08 23.98
C VAL A 138 -7.36 -4.91 24.96
N ARG A 139 -7.12 -3.68 24.47
CA ARG A 139 -6.98 -2.47 25.31
C ARG A 139 -8.28 -1.72 25.54
N GLY A 140 -9.31 -1.97 24.74
CA GLY A 140 -10.65 -1.40 24.92
C GLY A 140 -11.14 -0.51 23.79
N PRO A 141 -12.42 -0.08 23.83
CA PRO A 141 -13.09 0.59 22.71
C PRO A 141 -12.44 1.92 22.26
N LEU A 142 -11.84 2.65 23.19
CA LEU A 142 -11.17 3.92 22.91
C LEU A 142 -9.96 3.72 21.98
N TYR A 143 -9.23 2.62 22.19
CA TYR A 143 -8.06 2.30 21.38
C TYR A 143 -8.43 1.82 19.97
N ILE A 144 -9.62 1.21 19.82
CA ILE A 144 -10.14 0.83 18.49
C ILE A 144 -10.37 2.08 17.64
N LEU A 145 -11.03 3.11 18.20
CA LEU A 145 -11.27 4.36 17.49
C LEU A 145 -9.95 5.07 17.13
N SER A 146 -9.02 5.14 18.09
CA SER A 146 -7.70 5.71 17.87
C SER A 146 -6.93 4.97 16.78
N PHE A 147 -6.97 3.64 16.77
CA PHE A 147 -6.33 2.82 15.73
C PHE A 147 -6.91 3.08 14.35
N ILE A 148 -8.24 3.06 14.22
CA ILE A 148 -8.92 3.32 12.93
C ILE A 148 -8.53 4.71 12.40
N THR A 149 -8.52 5.72 13.27
CA THR A 149 -8.14 7.08 12.90
C THR A 149 -6.71 7.14 12.37
N VAL A 150 -5.74 6.57 13.10
CA VAL A 150 -4.33 6.53 12.67
C VAL A 150 -4.18 5.77 11.36
N PHE A 151 -4.82 4.61 11.25
CA PHE A 151 -4.74 3.78 10.05
C PHE A 151 -5.25 4.52 8.82
N LEU A 152 -6.45 5.11 8.88
CA LEU A 152 -7.04 5.85 7.76
C LEU A 152 -6.24 7.11 7.42
N PHE A 153 -5.78 7.85 8.43
CA PHE A 153 -4.99 9.07 8.25
C PHE A 153 -3.65 8.76 7.59
N THR A 154 -2.96 7.74 8.07
CA THR A 154 -1.68 7.28 7.50
C THR A 154 -1.84 6.78 6.06
N GLN A 155 -2.90 6.05 5.78
CA GLN A 155 -3.26 5.61 4.43
C GLN A 155 -3.48 6.81 3.48
N SER A 156 -4.22 7.80 3.93
CA SER A 156 -4.55 8.99 3.12
C SER A 156 -3.30 9.83 2.84
N ILE A 157 -2.50 10.12 3.87
CA ILE A 157 -1.25 10.87 3.71
C ILE A 157 -0.27 10.11 2.82
N GLY A 158 -0.08 8.80 3.05
CA GLY A 158 0.81 7.98 2.24
C GLY A 158 0.41 7.96 0.77
N GLY A 159 -0.90 7.86 0.48
CA GLY A 159 -1.41 7.95 -0.89
C GLY A 159 -1.16 9.30 -1.55
N LEU A 160 -1.42 10.41 -0.84
CA LEU A 160 -1.17 11.77 -1.34
C LEU A 160 0.32 12.02 -1.59
N LEU A 161 1.18 11.69 -0.63
CA LEU A 161 2.63 11.83 -0.76
C LEU A 161 3.17 11.00 -1.92
N GLY A 162 2.76 9.74 -2.03
CA GLY A 162 3.17 8.86 -3.12
C GLY A 162 2.73 9.41 -4.47
N SER A 163 1.48 9.85 -4.61
CA SER A 163 0.96 10.47 -5.84
C SER A 163 1.74 11.73 -6.22
N ALA A 164 2.07 12.59 -5.24
CA ALA A 164 2.86 13.78 -5.49
C ALA A 164 4.29 13.45 -5.93
N ILE A 165 4.95 12.48 -5.28
CA ILE A 165 6.31 12.06 -5.61
C ILE A 165 6.36 11.49 -7.03
N PHE A 166 5.53 10.50 -7.34
CA PHE A 166 5.53 9.84 -8.66
C PHE A 166 5.05 10.79 -9.77
N GLY A 167 4.02 11.60 -9.52
CA GLY A 167 3.54 12.60 -10.48
C GLY A 167 4.61 13.62 -10.82
N THR A 168 5.30 14.17 -9.82
CA THR A 168 6.39 15.14 -10.02
C THR A 168 7.57 14.51 -10.75
N PHE A 169 7.97 13.28 -10.35
CA PHE A 169 9.08 12.58 -10.98
C PHE A 169 8.86 12.35 -12.48
N ILE A 170 7.67 11.90 -12.86
CA ILE A 170 7.32 11.67 -14.28
C ILE A 170 7.29 12.99 -15.04
N THR A 171 6.66 14.03 -14.49
CA THR A 171 6.59 15.36 -15.12
C THR A 171 7.98 15.93 -15.35
N LEU A 172 8.88 15.86 -14.38
CA LEU A 172 10.26 16.32 -14.54
C LEU A 172 10.97 15.53 -15.63
N ARG A 173 10.84 14.22 -15.63
CA ARG A 173 11.53 13.38 -16.62
C ARG A 173 11.02 13.59 -18.05
N THR A 174 9.73 13.86 -18.23
CA THR A 174 9.16 14.14 -19.56
C THR A 174 9.47 15.55 -20.04
N SER A 175 9.77 16.51 -19.16
CA SER A 175 10.13 17.88 -19.57
C SER A 175 11.60 18.03 -20.01
N PHE A 176 12.44 17.02 -19.77
CA PHE A 176 13.85 17.01 -20.19
C PHE A 176 14.09 16.26 -21.52
N HIS A 177 13.04 15.78 -22.16
CA HIS A 177 13.08 15.15 -23.50
C HIS A 177 12.21 15.92 -24.48
#